data_64259b567aa8321e82b7710633dec64b
#
_entry.id   64259b567aa8321e82b7710633dec64b
#
_cell.length_a   1.000
_cell.length_b   1.000
_cell.length_c   1.000
_cell.angle_alpha   90.00
_cell.angle_beta   90.00
_cell.angle_gamma   90.00
#
_symmetry.space_group_name_H-M   'P 1'
#
loop_
_entity.id
_entity.type
_entity.pdbx_description
1 polymer ?
#
loop_
_entity_poly.entity_id
_entity_poly.type
_entity_poly.pdbx_seq_one_letter_code
_entity_poly.pdbx_strand_id
1 'polypeptide(L)'
;MRGYQKNRCFAAWLVAVAALLAGCHLSSAAASTDSSIAGAVASAAGPVVTGPGWTAAGLQGPVPAAGSCHMHRAADGEPLPDPLCTPGAVDRAVTAANVSSTICRAGGYTKSVRPPASLTEPAKKVIMAAYGISWSQASKYELDHLIELNAGGSSDYRNLWPEPNTFDTTTPSAFIHNDKDAVEAYTFHAICSRKVLFTAVQNDMANNWSTTVAALGLPSLPKRYKG
;
A
#
# COMPACT_ATOMS: atom_id res chain seq x y z
N MET A 1 26.53 36.08 50.49
CA MET A 1 27.94 36.49 50.35
C MET A 1 28.31 36.39 48.88
N ARG A 2 28.52 37.57 48.37
CA ARG A 2 29.58 37.99 47.43
C ARG A 2 29.67 37.10 46.19
N GLY A 3 29.48 37.56 45.00
CA GLY A 3 29.84 38.84 44.40
C GLY A 3 30.59 38.58 43.15
N TYR A 4 30.09 39.13 42.00
CA TYR A 4 30.78 40.20 41.27
C TYR A 4 31.82 39.65 40.26
N GLN A 5 31.95 40.07 39.07
CA GLN A 5 31.63 41.20 38.16
C GLN A 5 32.22 40.83 36.77
N LYS A 6 31.53 41.18 35.67
CA LYS A 6 31.76 42.29 34.72
C LYS A 6 33.18 42.45 34.14
N ASN A 7 33.27 42.45 32.80
CA ASN A 7 33.60 43.60 31.95
C ASN A 7 33.90 43.12 30.51
N ARG A 8 33.27 43.65 29.46
CA ARG A 8 33.51 44.86 28.69
C ARG A 8 34.92 44.86 28.04
N CYS A 9 35.08 44.98 26.74
CA CYS A 9 34.97 46.15 25.88
C CYS A 9 35.37 45.83 24.45
N PHE A 10 34.66 46.42 23.46
CA PHE A 10 35.10 47.30 22.36
C PHE A 10 36.38 46.87 21.55
N ALA A 11 36.38 46.92 20.24
CA ALA A 11 36.22 48.08 19.39
C ALA A 11 36.15 47.68 17.89
N ALA A 12 35.44 48.46 17.15
CA ALA A 12 35.37 48.48 15.70
C ALA A 12 36.64 48.99 15.04
N TRP A 13 36.94 48.56 13.83
CA TRP A 13 37.59 49.42 12.80
C TRP A 13 37.15 49.02 11.39
N LEU A 14 36.61 50.00 10.72
CA LEU A 14 36.34 50.04 9.29
C LEU A 14 37.62 50.38 8.53
N VAL A 15 37.89 49.73 7.40
CA VAL A 15 38.54 50.39 6.25
C VAL A 15 38.06 49.72 4.97
N ALA A 16 37.47 50.51 4.14
CA ALA A 16 37.15 50.22 2.76
C ALA A 16 38.35 50.63 1.86
N VAL A 17 38.65 49.88 0.82
CA VAL A 17 39.22 50.39 -0.42
C VAL A 17 38.85 49.48 -1.59
N ALA A 18 38.58 50.16 -2.71
CA ALA A 18 37.97 49.69 -3.96
C ALA A 18 38.97 49.09 -4.95
N ALA A 19 38.37 48.32 -5.87
CA ALA A 19 38.59 48.19 -7.32
C ALA A 19 39.95 47.62 -7.83
N LEU A 20 39.83 46.62 -8.69
CA LEU A 20 40.22 46.73 -10.11
C LEU A 20 39.85 45.41 -10.87
N LEU A 21 39.31 45.61 -12.04
CA LEU A 21 38.92 44.66 -13.07
C LEU A 21 40.13 43.91 -13.65
N ALA A 22 40.02 42.61 -13.82
CA ALA A 22 40.73 41.93 -14.92
C ALA A 22 39.93 40.68 -15.29
N GLY A 23 39.40 40.65 -16.47
CA GLY A 23 38.71 39.51 -17.05
C GLY A 23 39.66 38.41 -17.44
N CYS A 24 39.31 37.20 -17.15
CA CYS A 24 39.85 36.01 -17.81
C CYS A 24 38.67 35.12 -18.17
N HIS A 25 38.38 35.08 -19.45
CA HIS A 25 37.54 34.03 -20.02
C HIS A 25 38.24 32.69 -19.88
N LEU A 26 37.72 31.83 -19.03
CA LEU A 26 38.04 30.43 -19.06
C LEU A 26 36.79 29.69 -19.53
N SER A 27 36.85 29.21 -20.77
CA SER A 27 35.92 28.26 -21.33
C SER A 27 35.99 26.99 -20.53
N SER A 28 35.00 26.76 -19.68
CA SER A 28 34.77 25.46 -19.09
C SER A 28 34.03 24.60 -20.09
N ALA A 29 34.71 23.62 -20.67
CA ALA A 29 34.11 22.52 -21.35
C ALA A 29 33.18 21.77 -20.36
N ALA A 30 31.90 21.81 -20.60
CA ALA A 30 30.92 21.00 -19.90
C ALA A 30 31.14 19.55 -20.30
N ALA A 31 31.70 18.75 -19.43
CA ALA A 31 31.64 17.30 -19.54
C ALA A 31 30.17 16.87 -19.31
N SER A 32 29.51 16.51 -20.37
CA SER A 32 28.22 15.84 -20.32
C SER A 32 28.44 14.44 -19.74
N THR A 33 28.24 14.29 -18.45
CA THR A 33 28.03 12.96 -17.87
C THR A 33 26.62 12.55 -18.20
N ASP A 34 26.51 11.76 -19.24
CA ASP A 34 25.28 11.02 -19.60
C ASP A 34 25.06 9.94 -18.51
N SER A 35 24.44 10.36 -17.42
CA SER A 35 23.89 9.45 -16.44
C SER A 35 22.55 8.98 -16.97
N SER A 36 22.57 7.95 -17.78
CA SER A 36 21.39 7.12 -18.04
C SER A 36 20.96 6.47 -16.74
N ILE A 37 20.19 7.23 -15.95
CA ILE A 37 19.36 6.66 -14.89
C ILE A 37 18.29 5.87 -15.64
N ALA A 38 18.48 4.56 -15.75
CA ALA A 38 17.39 3.65 -16.01
C ALA A 38 16.43 3.81 -14.83
N GLY A 39 15.51 4.77 -14.97
CA GLY A 39 14.41 4.96 -14.06
C GLY A 39 13.56 3.70 -14.12
N ALA A 40 13.65 2.86 -13.10
CA ALA A 40 12.59 1.93 -12.81
C ALA A 40 11.33 2.79 -12.74
N VAL A 41 10.45 2.65 -13.70
CA VAL A 41 9.09 3.19 -13.63
C VAL A 41 8.42 2.38 -12.52
N ALA A 42 8.52 2.89 -11.28
CA ALA A 42 7.61 2.50 -10.25
C ALA A 42 6.23 2.84 -10.83
N SER A 43 5.43 1.82 -11.12
CA SER A 43 4.04 1.99 -11.47
C SER A 43 3.41 2.68 -10.26
N ALA A 44 3.18 3.99 -10.36
CA ALA A 44 2.56 4.71 -9.28
C ALA A 44 1.13 4.17 -9.17
N ALA A 45 0.87 3.39 -8.14
CA ALA A 45 -0.50 3.05 -7.79
C ALA A 45 -1.28 4.37 -7.66
N GLY A 46 -2.52 4.38 -8.15
CA GLY A 46 -3.40 5.52 -7.97
C GLY A 46 -3.61 5.79 -6.47
N PRO A 47 -4.07 6.99 -6.12
CA PRO A 47 -4.33 7.29 -4.72
C PRO A 47 -5.42 6.36 -4.16
N VAL A 48 -5.18 5.85 -2.95
CA VAL A 48 -6.19 5.11 -2.19
C VAL A 48 -7.47 5.94 -2.09
N VAL A 49 -8.60 5.34 -2.45
CA VAL A 49 -9.88 6.04 -2.44
C VAL A 49 -10.73 5.63 -1.23
N THR A 50 -11.68 6.49 -0.84
CA THR A 50 -12.70 6.10 0.12
C THR A 50 -13.82 5.38 -0.60
N GLY A 51 -14.10 4.16 -0.20
CA GLY A 51 -15.17 3.35 -0.75
C GLY A 51 -16.37 3.27 0.19
N PRO A 52 -17.62 3.35 -0.32
CA PRO A 52 -18.82 3.20 0.50
C PRO A 52 -19.03 1.75 0.99
N GLY A 53 -18.27 0.78 0.47
CA GLY A 53 -18.38 -0.61 0.85
C GLY A 53 -19.51 -1.34 0.15
N TRP A 54 -20.44 -1.90 0.93
CA TRP A 54 -21.56 -2.65 0.42
C TRP A 54 -22.87 -2.32 1.16
N THR A 55 -23.97 -2.63 0.53
CA THR A 55 -25.33 -2.55 1.09
C THR A 55 -26.09 -3.84 0.77
N ALA A 56 -27.30 -3.97 1.27
CA ALA A 56 -28.18 -5.11 0.89
C ALA A 56 -28.45 -5.19 -0.63
N ALA A 57 -28.29 -4.09 -1.36
CA ALA A 57 -28.43 -4.05 -2.82
C ALA A 57 -27.17 -4.48 -3.59
N GLY A 58 -26.04 -4.66 -2.93
CA GLY A 58 -24.79 -5.10 -3.55
C GLY A 58 -23.55 -4.32 -3.10
N LEU A 59 -22.42 -4.69 -3.69
CA LEU A 59 -21.17 -3.97 -3.53
C LEU A 59 -21.27 -2.62 -4.25
N GLN A 60 -20.53 -1.66 -3.74
CA GLN A 60 -20.55 -0.29 -4.24
C GLN A 60 -19.27 0.03 -5.04
N GLY A 61 -19.23 1.22 -5.60
CA GLY A 61 -18.15 1.68 -6.45
C GLY A 61 -18.36 1.39 -7.93
N PRO A 62 -17.56 2.00 -8.81
CA PRO A 62 -17.65 1.77 -10.24
C PRO A 62 -17.21 0.34 -10.58
N VAL A 63 -18.02 -0.32 -11.39
CA VAL A 63 -17.75 -1.66 -11.90
C VAL A 63 -16.85 -1.52 -13.14
N PRO A 64 -15.66 -2.14 -13.17
CA PRO A 64 -14.80 -2.09 -14.36
C PRO A 64 -15.43 -2.88 -15.51
N ALA A 65 -15.21 -2.41 -16.75
CA ALA A 65 -15.72 -3.08 -17.94
C ALA A 65 -15.02 -4.44 -18.17
N ALA A 66 -15.70 -5.38 -18.79
CA ALA A 66 -15.11 -6.66 -19.12
C ALA A 66 -13.85 -6.49 -19.99
N GLY A 67 -12.76 -7.15 -19.63
CA GLY A 67 -11.48 -7.12 -20.33
C GLY A 67 -10.70 -5.80 -20.21
N SER A 68 -11.12 -4.88 -19.33
CA SER A 68 -10.46 -3.57 -19.18
C SER A 68 -9.31 -3.55 -18.16
N CYS A 69 -9.16 -4.59 -17.35
CA CYS A 69 -8.18 -4.66 -16.27
C CYS A 69 -7.07 -5.66 -16.59
N HIS A 70 -5.84 -5.33 -16.20
CA HIS A 70 -4.66 -6.14 -16.48
C HIS A 70 -3.83 -6.37 -15.23
N MET A 71 -3.75 -7.64 -14.82
CA MET A 71 -2.86 -8.04 -13.73
C MET A 71 -1.40 -7.87 -14.17
N HIS A 72 -0.55 -7.41 -13.28
CA HIS A 72 0.89 -7.31 -13.50
C HIS A 72 1.65 -8.03 -12.38
N ARG A 73 2.98 -7.96 -12.39
CA ARG A 73 3.81 -8.60 -11.38
C ARG A 73 4.76 -7.61 -10.74
N ALA A 74 4.94 -7.77 -9.44
CA ALA A 74 5.99 -7.11 -8.70
C ALA A 74 7.39 -7.63 -9.11
N ALA A 75 8.44 -6.96 -8.67
CA ALA A 75 9.82 -7.35 -8.97
C ALA A 75 10.20 -8.74 -8.39
N ASP A 76 9.56 -9.16 -7.31
CA ASP A 76 9.70 -10.48 -6.69
C ASP A 76 8.86 -11.58 -7.37
N GLY A 77 8.06 -11.20 -8.38
CA GLY A 77 7.23 -12.12 -9.16
C GLY A 77 5.79 -12.24 -8.64
N GLU A 78 5.46 -11.62 -7.50
CA GLU A 78 4.12 -11.68 -6.94
C GLU A 78 3.08 -10.96 -7.82
N PRO A 79 1.84 -11.48 -7.90
CA PRO A 79 0.80 -10.87 -8.69
C PRO A 79 0.31 -9.58 -8.04
N LEU A 80 0.10 -8.55 -8.86
CA LEU A 80 -0.47 -7.28 -8.44
C LEU A 80 -1.70 -6.96 -9.30
N PRO A 81 -2.76 -6.37 -8.72
CA PRO A 81 -3.92 -5.96 -9.49
C PRO A 81 -3.59 -4.76 -10.39
N ASP A 82 -4.48 -4.50 -11.34
CA ASP A 82 -4.43 -3.29 -12.16
C ASP A 82 -4.72 -2.05 -11.31
N PRO A 83 -3.81 -1.09 -11.17
CA PRO A 83 -4.02 0.08 -10.33
C PRO A 83 -5.11 1.03 -10.84
N LEU A 84 -5.49 0.93 -12.12
CA LEU A 84 -6.60 1.71 -12.67
C LEU A 84 -7.96 1.10 -12.31
N CYS A 85 -8.04 -0.21 -12.16
CA CYS A 85 -9.25 -0.92 -11.78
C CYS A 85 -9.36 -1.09 -10.26
N THR A 86 -8.25 -1.39 -9.62
CA THR A 86 -8.15 -1.71 -8.20
C THR A 86 -7.09 -0.84 -7.51
N PRO A 87 -7.32 0.48 -7.41
CA PRO A 87 -6.38 1.39 -6.75
C PRO A 87 -6.32 1.19 -5.22
N GLY A 88 -7.20 0.38 -4.66
CA GLY A 88 -7.43 0.26 -3.23
C GLY A 88 -8.52 1.21 -2.74
N ALA A 89 -9.43 0.71 -1.92
CA ALA A 89 -10.46 1.53 -1.28
C ALA A 89 -10.56 1.22 0.22
N VAL A 90 -10.74 2.27 1.03
CA VAL A 90 -10.82 2.18 2.48
C VAL A 90 -12.20 2.57 2.99
N ASP A 91 -12.60 1.98 4.11
CA ASP A 91 -13.83 2.33 4.82
C ASP A 91 -13.59 3.60 5.66
N ARG A 92 -14.29 4.68 5.31
CA ARG A 92 -14.22 5.95 6.07
C ARG A 92 -14.69 5.86 7.51
N ALA A 93 -15.43 4.80 7.87
CA ALA A 93 -15.85 4.57 9.25
C ALA A 93 -14.69 4.17 10.16
N VAL A 94 -13.58 3.70 9.59
CA VAL A 94 -12.35 3.36 10.33
C VAL A 94 -11.44 4.57 10.37
N THR A 95 -11.14 5.02 11.57
CA THR A 95 -10.30 6.21 11.82
C THR A 95 -9.24 5.92 12.88
N ALA A 96 -8.21 6.74 12.98
CA ALA A 96 -7.18 6.62 14.02
C ALA A 96 -7.78 6.64 15.44
N ALA A 97 -8.88 7.38 15.65
CA ALA A 97 -9.53 7.48 16.94
C ALA A 97 -10.28 6.21 17.36
N ASN A 98 -10.71 5.37 16.39
CA ASN A 98 -11.52 4.20 16.66
C ASN A 98 -10.88 2.85 16.28
N VAL A 99 -9.60 2.81 15.91
CA VAL A 99 -8.89 1.56 15.55
C VAL A 99 -9.06 0.47 16.61
N SER A 100 -9.00 0.81 17.90
CA SER A 100 -9.14 -0.14 19.01
C SER A 100 -10.54 -0.73 19.13
N SER A 101 -11.57 0.00 18.73
CA SER A 101 -12.99 -0.46 18.74
C SER A 101 -13.49 -0.96 17.39
N THR A 102 -12.69 -0.83 16.34
CA THR A 102 -12.94 -1.35 15.00
C THR A 102 -11.97 -2.48 14.68
N ILE A 103 -10.89 -2.20 13.96
CA ILE A 103 -9.91 -3.18 13.47
C ILE A 103 -9.43 -4.10 14.59
N CYS A 104 -9.03 -3.53 15.74
CA CYS A 104 -8.39 -4.26 16.85
C CYS A 104 -9.36 -4.65 17.97
N ARG A 105 -10.67 -4.59 17.73
CA ARG A 105 -11.65 -4.98 18.76
C ARG A 105 -11.59 -6.48 19.07
N ALA A 106 -11.80 -6.85 20.32
CA ALA A 106 -11.97 -8.22 20.71
C ALA A 106 -13.14 -8.89 19.97
N GLY A 107 -12.99 -10.15 19.60
CA GLY A 107 -14.00 -10.90 18.84
C GLY A 107 -13.98 -10.67 17.32
N GLY A 108 -13.06 -9.83 16.84
CA GLY A 108 -12.85 -9.57 15.41
C GLY A 108 -13.75 -8.47 14.82
N TYR A 109 -13.27 -7.88 13.76
CA TYR A 109 -13.93 -6.78 13.03
C TYR A 109 -14.51 -7.26 11.69
N THR A 110 -13.74 -8.04 10.94
CA THR A 110 -14.01 -8.39 9.55
C THR A 110 -15.34 -9.09 9.35
N LYS A 111 -15.74 -9.96 10.29
CA LYS A 111 -17.03 -10.67 10.23
C LYS A 111 -18.23 -9.72 10.14
N SER A 112 -18.14 -8.52 10.73
CA SER A 112 -19.25 -7.55 10.75
C SER A 112 -19.31 -6.65 9.51
N VAL A 113 -18.20 -6.59 8.73
CA VAL A 113 -18.09 -5.73 7.56
C VAL A 113 -17.93 -6.49 6.25
N ARG A 114 -17.69 -7.80 6.32
CA ARG A 114 -17.60 -8.67 5.15
C ARG A 114 -18.98 -8.90 4.54
N PRO A 115 -19.14 -8.69 3.22
CA PRO A 115 -20.41 -8.99 2.54
C PRO A 115 -20.70 -10.50 2.59
N PRO A 116 -21.99 -10.89 2.57
CA PRO A 116 -22.35 -12.30 2.46
C PRO A 116 -22.02 -12.88 1.07
N ALA A 117 -21.88 -14.20 0.99
CA ALA A 117 -21.55 -14.92 -0.25
C ALA A 117 -22.51 -14.60 -1.40
N SER A 118 -23.79 -14.37 -1.10
CA SER A 118 -24.80 -13.98 -2.10
C SER A 118 -24.47 -12.68 -2.83
N LEU A 119 -23.64 -11.82 -2.26
CA LEU A 119 -23.14 -10.58 -2.89
C LEU A 119 -21.73 -10.76 -3.47
N THR A 120 -20.86 -11.53 -2.81
CA THR A 120 -19.48 -11.70 -3.28
C THR A 120 -19.34 -12.64 -4.47
N GLU A 121 -20.19 -13.64 -4.59
CA GLU A 121 -20.20 -14.55 -5.75
C GLU A 121 -20.49 -13.82 -7.09
N PRO A 122 -21.58 -13.03 -7.21
CA PRO A 122 -21.78 -12.21 -8.40
C PRO A 122 -20.66 -11.21 -8.65
N ALA A 123 -20.12 -10.58 -7.59
CA ALA A 123 -19.01 -9.63 -7.70
C ALA A 123 -17.76 -10.30 -8.24
N LYS A 124 -17.40 -11.50 -7.75
CA LYS A 124 -16.28 -12.29 -8.25
C LYS A 124 -16.39 -12.54 -9.75
N LYS A 125 -17.59 -12.90 -10.22
CA LYS A 125 -17.85 -13.15 -11.64
C LYS A 125 -17.60 -11.89 -12.50
N VAL A 126 -18.07 -10.76 -12.02
CA VAL A 126 -17.88 -9.45 -12.69
C VAL A 126 -16.41 -9.05 -12.70
N ILE A 127 -15.71 -9.14 -11.57
CA ILE A 127 -14.30 -8.81 -11.45
C ILE A 127 -13.45 -9.74 -12.32
N MET A 128 -13.69 -11.04 -12.30
CA MET A 128 -12.96 -11.98 -13.19
C MET A 128 -13.15 -11.61 -14.67
N ALA A 129 -14.38 -11.25 -15.07
CA ALA A 129 -14.65 -10.81 -16.43
C ALA A 129 -13.89 -9.50 -16.77
N ALA A 130 -13.79 -8.57 -15.82
CA ALA A 130 -13.02 -7.34 -15.98
C ALA A 130 -11.54 -7.61 -16.26
N TYR A 131 -10.96 -8.61 -15.59
CA TYR A 131 -9.59 -9.07 -15.80
C TYR A 131 -9.42 -10.09 -16.95
N GLY A 132 -10.46 -10.29 -17.76
CA GLY A 132 -10.42 -11.22 -18.90
C GLY A 132 -10.31 -12.70 -18.50
N ILE A 133 -10.64 -13.04 -17.25
CA ILE A 133 -10.53 -14.38 -16.68
C ILE A 133 -11.88 -15.11 -16.85
N SER A 134 -11.87 -16.27 -17.51
CA SER A 134 -13.08 -17.09 -17.67
C SER A 134 -13.58 -17.59 -16.33
N TRP A 135 -14.91 -17.60 -16.14
CA TRP A 135 -15.54 -18.17 -14.95
C TRP A 135 -15.22 -19.65 -14.73
N SER A 136 -14.90 -20.39 -15.79
CA SER A 136 -14.43 -21.79 -15.66
C SER A 136 -13.14 -21.94 -14.86
N GLN A 137 -12.40 -20.86 -14.63
CA GLN A 137 -11.20 -20.82 -13.83
C GLN A 137 -11.43 -20.30 -12.40
N ALA A 138 -12.67 -20.10 -11.98
CA ALA A 138 -13.01 -19.46 -10.70
C ALA A 138 -12.37 -20.12 -9.47
N SER A 139 -12.13 -21.44 -9.50
CA SER A 139 -11.44 -22.16 -8.43
C SER A 139 -9.96 -21.83 -8.29
N LYS A 140 -9.35 -21.22 -9.32
CA LYS A 140 -7.93 -20.82 -9.31
C LYS A 140 -7.71 -19.43 -8.77
N TYR A 141 -8.76 -18.72 -8.43
CA TYR A 141 -8.71 -17.35 -7.95
C TYR A 141 -9.61 -17.19 -6.75
N GLU A 142 -9.27 -16.28 -5.88
CA GLU A 142 -10.19 -15.76 -4.88
C GLU A 142 -10.61 -14.32 -5.21
N LEU A 143 -11.74 -13.88 -4.66
CA LEU A 143 -12.10 -12.46 -4.69
C LEU A 143 -11.49 -11.83 -3.47
N ASP A 144 -10.35 -11.20 -3.65
CA ASP A 144 -9.58 -10.64 -2.57
C ASP A 144 -9.73 -9.12 -2.45
N HIS A 145 -9.52 -8.62 -1.23
CA HIS A 145 -9.44 -7.20 -0.91
C HIS A 145 -7.98 -6.75 -0.99
N LEU A 146 -7.60 -5.91 -1.96
CA LEU A 146 -6.22 -5.39 -2.07
C LEU A 146 -5.74 -4.77 -0.76
N ILE A 147 -6.57 -3.93 -0.16
CA ILE A 147 -6.40 -3.48 1.23
C ILE A 147 -7.33 -4.34 2.07
N GLU A 148 -6.76 -5.18 2.91
CA GLU A 148 -7.50 -6.12 3.73
C GLU A 148 -8.52 -5.44 4.66
N LEU A 149 -9.61 -6.13 4.96
CA LEU A 149 -10.63 -5.63 5.90
C LEU A 149 -10.04 -5.38 7.31
N ASN A 150 -9.02 -6.14 7.70
CA ASN A 150 -8.30 -5.99 8.96
C ASN A 150 -7.44 -4.71 9.04
N ALA A 151 -7.17 -4.05 7.91
CA ALA A 151 -6.55 -2.73 7.87
C ALA A 151 -7.56 -1.62 7.55
N GLY A 152 -8.86 -1.92 7.57
CA GLY A 152 -9.91 -0.97 7.26
C GLY A 152 -10.17 -0.80 5.76
N GLY A 153 -9.81 -1.80 4.95
CA GLY A 153 -10.22 -1.88 3.56
C GLY A 153 -11.74 -1.95 3.43
N SER A 154 -12.26 -1.50 2.29
CA SER A 154 -13.68 -1.47 1.97
C SER A 154 -14.04 -2.57 0.97
N SER A 155 -15.23 -3.17 1.09
CA SER A 155 -15.79 -4.08 0.09
C SER A 155 -16.38 -3.29 -1.09
N ASP A 156 -15.55 -2.46 -1.70
CA ASP A 156 -15.84 -1.64 -2.89
C ASP A 156 -15.17 -2.28 -4.10
N TYR A 157 -15.78 -2.18 -5.29
CA TYR A 157 -15.19 -2.76 -6.51
C TYR A 157 -13.75 -2.29 -6.77
N ARG A 158 -13.37 -1.08 -6.36
CA ARG A 158 -12.01 -0.54 -6.50
C ARG A 158 -11.00 -1.10 -5.49
N ASN A 159 -11.44 -1.98 -4.60
CA ASN A 159 -10.58 -2.69 -3.65
C ASN A 159 -10.59 -4.20 -3.87
N LEU A 160 -11.31 -4.69 -4.86
CA LEU A 160 -11.48 -6.11 -5.11
C LEU A 160 -10.79 -6.53 -6.41
N TRP A 161 -10.11 -7.66 -6.36
CA TRP A 161 -9.42 -8.21 -7.51
C TRP A 161 -9.43 -9.75 -7.49
N PRO A 162 -9.20 -10.41 -8.63
CA PRO A 162 -9.12 -11.87 -8.67
C PRO A 162 -7.70 -12.30 -8.32
N GLU A 163 -7.39 -12.48 -7.05
CA GLU A 163 -6.08 -12.97 -6.63
C GLU A 163 -5.88 -14.41 -7.06
N PRO A 164 -4.76 -14.75 -7.73
CA PRO A 164 -4.44 -16.13 -8.06
C PRO A 164 -4.17 -16.93 -6.79
N ASN A 165 -4.84 -18.07 -6.67
CA ASN A 165 -4.61 -19.00 -5.57
C ASN A 165 -3.28 -19.75 -5.73
N THR A 166 -2.49 -19.80 -4.67
CA THR A 166 -1.34 -20.71 -4.58
C THR A 166 -1.79 -22.00 -3.90
N PHE A 167 -1.65 -23.11 -4.63
CA PHE A 167 -2.04 -24.41 -4.11
C PHE A 167 -0.85 -25.09 -3.47
N ASP A 168 -0.95 -25.43 -2.18
CA ASP A 168 -0.02 -26.35 -1.56
C ASP A 168 -0.28 -27.77 -2.08
N THR A 169 0.66 -28.25 -2.87
CA THR A 169 0.61 -29.62 -3.45
C THR A 169 1.09 -30.69 -2.45
N THR A 170 1.53 -30.30 -1.27
CA THR A 170 2.11 -31.21 -0.25
C THR A 170 1.08 -31.76 0.72
N THR A 171 -0.09 -31.12 0.83
CA THR A 171 -1.19 -31.57 1.70
C THR A 171 -2.39 -32.08 0.89
N PRO A 172 -3.04 -33.20 1.31
CA PRO A 172 -4.22 -33.74 0.65
C PRO A 172 -5.46 -32.86 0.71
N SER A 173 -5.55 -31.97 1.69
CA SER A 173 -6.55 -30.91 1.76
C SER A 173 -5.94 -29.71 1.04
N ALA A 174 -6.40 -29.42 -0.17
CA ALA A 174 -5.99 -28.25 -0.93
C ALA A 174 -6.29 -26.96 -0.11
N PHE A 175 -5.44 -26.70 0.87
CA PHE A 175 -5.44 -25.44 1.59
C PHE A 175 -4.81 -24.41 0.65
N ILE A 176 -5.59 -23.41 0.32
CA ILE A 176 -5.11 -22.30 -0.49
C ILE A 176 -4.34 -21.39 0.45
N HIS A 177 -3.06 -21.23 0.20
CA HIS A 177 -2.22 -20.25 0.87
C HIS A 177 -1.77 -19.23 -0.15
N ASN A 178 -2.27 -18.01 -0.01
CA ASN A 178 -1.73 -16.89 -0.75
C ASN A 178 -0.70 -16.18 0.14
N ASP A 179 0.45 -15.80 -0.43
CA ASP A 179 1.49 -15.10 0.34
C ASP A 179 0.99 -13.76 0.89
N LYS A 180 0.01 -13.16 0.23
CA LYS A 180 -0.67 -11.95 0.68
C LYS A 180 -1.39 -12.14 2.03
N ASP A 181 -2.05 -13.28 2.27
CA ASP A 181 -2.69 -13.61 3.55
C ASP A 181 -1.71 -13.53 4.73
N ALA A 182 -0.48 -13.97 4.49
CA ALA A 182 0.58 -13.92 5.50
C ALA A 182 1.01 -12.47 5.80
N VAL A 183 1.10 -11.63 4.77
CA VAL A 183 1.37 -10.19 4.92
C VAL A 183 0.24 -9.52 5.68
N GLU A 184 -1.02 -9.78 5.33
CA GLU A 184 -2.23 -9.26 5.99
C GLU A 184 -2.26 -9.61 7.48
N ALA A 185 -2.06 -10.88 7.80
CA ALA A 185 -2.05 -11.32 9.20
C ALA A 185 -0.95 -10.63 10.01
N TYR A 186 0.23 -10.42 9.40
CA TYR A 186 1.35 -9.78 10.07
C TYR A 186 1.14 -8.28 10.26
N THR A 187 0.67 -7.58 9.24
CA THR A 187 0.38 -6.15 9.28
C THR A 187 -0.76 -5.83 10.23
N PHE A 188 -1.82 -6.66 10.26
CA PHE A 188 -2.88 -6.57 11.26
C PHE A 188 -2.34 -6.62 12.70
N HIS A 189 -1.46 -7.60 13.01
CA HIS A 189 -0.82 -7.67 14.33
C HIS A 189 0.06 -6.46 14.62
N ALA A 190 0.74 -5.92 13.61
CA ALA A 190 1.57 -4.72 13.76
C ALA A 190 0.71 -3.47 14.03
N ILE A 191 -0.44 -3.31 13.36
CA ILE A 191 -1.42 -2.26 13.64
C ILE A 191 -1.89 -2.35 15.10
N CYS A 192 -2.39 -3.53 15.50
CA CYS A 192 -3.00 -3.70 16.81
C CYS A 192 -1.98 -3.64 17.97
N SER A 193 -0.72 -3.94 17.69
CA SER A 193 0.41 -3.71 18.60
C SER A 193 0.97 -2.29 18.56
N ARG A 194 0.37 -1.38 17.78
CA ARG A 194 0.80 0.02 17.61
C ARG A 194 2.24 0.18 17.09
N LYS A 195 2.73 -0.80 16.33
CA LYS A 195 4.06 -0.74 15.69
C LYS A 195 4.04 0.06 14.41
N VAL A 196 2.90 0.10 13.73
CA VAL A 196 2.69 0.84 12.48
C VAL A 196 1.33 1.54 12.51
N LEU A 197 1.20 2.60 11.72
CA LEU A 197 -0.09 3.25 11.48
C LEU A 197 -0.90 2.43 10.48
N PHE A 198 -2.21 2.24 10.74
CA PHE A 198 -3.07 1.50 9.80
C PHE A 198 -3.14 2.18 8.43
N THR A 199 -3.07 3.52 8.38
CA THR A 199 -3.04 4.28 7.13
C THR A 199 -1.76 4.06 6.32
N ALA A 200 -0.63 3.81 6.97
CA ALA A 200 0.60 3.42 6.28
C ALA A 200 0.44 2.03 5.64
N VAL A 201 -0.13 1.07 6.37
CA VAL A 201 -0.45 -0.25 5.82
C VAL A 201 -1.38 -0.13 4.61
N GLN A 202 -2.45 0.67 4.70
CA GLN A 202 -3.37 0.91 3.59
C GLN A 202 -2.66 1.39 2.32
N ASN A 203 -1.79 2.39 2.47
CA ASN A 203 -1.04 2.95 1.35
C ASN A 203 -0.05 1.94 0.74
N ASP A 204 0.68 1.22 1.59
CA ASP A 204 1.70 0.27 1.12
C ASP A 204 1.06 -0.96 0.47
N MET A 205 -0.04 -1.49 1.04
CA MET A 205 -0.82 -2.57 0.42
C MET A 205 -1.36 -2.15 -0.96
N ALA A 206 -1.90 -0.95 -1.08
CA ALA A 206 -2.41 -0.42 -2.35
C ALA A 206 -1.30 -0.22 -3.40
N ASN A 207 -0.11 0.17 -2.98
CA ASN A 207 1.02 0.36 -3.87
C ASN A 207 1.61 -0.98 -4.34
N ASN A 208 1.96 -1.82 -3.41
CA ASN A 208 2.56 -3.13 -3.65
C ASN A 208 2.53 -3.97 -2.37
N TRP A 209 1.53 -4.84 -2.25
CA TRP A 209 1.35 -5.66 -1.07
C TRP A 209 2.58 -6.54 -0.76
N SER A 210 3.32 -7.01 -1.78
CA SER A 210 4.46 -7.91 -1.58
C SER A 210 5.64 -7.25 -0.87
N THR A 211 5.77 -5.93 -0.98
CA THR A 211 6.85 -5.15 -0.34
C THR A 211 6.41 -4.43 0.94
N THR A 212 5.14 -4.52 1.31
CA THR A 212 4.54 -3.76 2.44
C THR A 212 5.30 -3.96 3.75
N VAL A 213 5.70 -5.20 4.09
CA VAL A 213 6.43 -5.49 5.34
C VAL A 213 7.75 -4.71 5.39
N ALA A 214 8.48 -4.68 4.28
CA ALA A 214 9.75 -3.96 4.18
C ALA A 214 9.55 -2.44 4.16
N ALA A 215 8.55 -1.95 3.42
CA ALA A 215 8.22 -0.53 3.33
C ALA A 215 7.85 0.07 4.70
N LEU A 216 7.15 -0.71 5.53
CA LEU A 216 6.81 -0.35 6.91
C LEU A 216 7.99 -0.45 7.89
N GLY A 217 9.17 -0.87 7.45
CA GLY A 217 10.33 -1.08 8.32
C GLY A 217 10.13 -2.21 9.35
N LEU A 218 9.18 -3.12 9.08
CA LEU A 218 8.95 -4.27 9.94
C LEU A 218 10.02 -5.35 9.70
N PRO A 219 10.36 -6.16 10.72
CA PRO A 219 11.17 -7.35 10.53
C PRO A 219 10.56 -8.26 9.45
N SER A 220 11.40 -9.03 8.76
CA SER A 220 10.93 -9.99 7.76
C SER A 220 9.82 -10.89 8.31
N LEU A 221 8.90 -11.26 7.43
CA LEU A 221 7.71 -12.04 7.77
C LEU A 221 8.08 -13.32 8.54
N PRO A 222 7.62 -13.48 9.80
CA PRO A 222 7.93 -14.66 10.60
C PRO A 222 7.33 -15.93 9.99
N LYS A 223 8.03 -17.07 10.13
CA LYS A 223 7.58 -18.37 9.60
C LYS A 223 6.16 -18.76 9.98
N ARG A 224 5.70 -18.38 11.19
CA ARG A 224 4.33 -18.67 11.66
C ARG A 224 3.21 -18.05 10.81
N TYR A 225 3.54 -17.10 9.94
CA TYR A 225 2.60 -16.50 9.00
C TYR A 225 2.73 -17.09 7.59
N LYS A 226 3.74 -17.89 7.33
CA LYS A 226 4.00 -18.49 6.01
C LYS A 226 3.38 -19.90 5.83
N GLY A 227 2.39 -20.25 6.68
CA GLY A 227 1.70 -21.53 6.57
C GLY A 227 2.49 -22.70 7.12
#